data_5e0c098af006a7c79198ad42bb4f2d8e
#
_entry.id   5e0c098af006a7c79198ad42bb4f2d8e
#
_cell.length_a   1.000
_cell.length_b   1.000
_cell.length_c   1.000
_cell.angle_alpha   90.00
_cell.angle_beta   90.00
_cell.angle_gamma   90.00
#
_symmetry.space_group_name_H-M   'P 1'
#
loop_
_entity.id
_entity.type
_entity.pdbx_description
1 polymer ?
#
loop_
_entity_poly.entity_id
_entity_poly.type
_entity_poly.pdbx_seq_one_letter_code
_entity_poly.pdbx_strand_id
1 'polypeptide(L)'
;MALLEVNELTISFHTRDGTLVAVDNVNFSVDAGETLAIVGESGSGKSVTCYSLLNLLPKPPARVEKGQALFDGKDLLTCSMDSMRILRGNDIAIIFQDPMTSLNPNLSIGEQLIEPLIYHPIKNKRQTRKNARVRAIELLKEVGILDAKRRFNSYPHEFSGGMRQRVMIAMALINEPRLLICDEPTTALDVTIQAQILDLIKKLQRSREVAVIFISHDLGVVAGIADKIMVMRDGVIMESGVTNDIFYRTRNDYTRRLLQAIPKGAKCAPNRAKSGEVLVRAERVSTWFNDYSSHKVQTVKAVNNVTLDIFPGEILGLVGES
;
A
#
# COMPACT_ATOMS: atom_id res chain seq x y z
N MET A 1 7.51 10.44 23.43
CA MET A 1 6.48 9.42 23.79
C MET A 1 6.01 8.82 22.48
N ALA A 2 5.98 7.51 22.39
CA ALA A 2 5.49 6.85 21.18
C ALA A 2 4.03 7.25 20.91
N LEU A 3 3.70 7.44 19.63
CA LEU A 3 2.33 7.69 19.19
C LEU A 3 1.47 6.43 19.27
N LEU A 4 2.08 5.29 18.91
CA LEU A 4 1.50 3.96 18.99
C LEU A 4 2.45 3.04 19.75
N GLU A 5 1.94 2.32 20.73
CA GLU A 5 2.65 1.25 21.44
C GLU A 5 1.82 -0.02 21.42
N VAL A 6 2.38 -1.11 20.96
CA VAL A 6 1.76 -2.43 20.92
C VAL A 6 2.56 -3.37 21.80
N ASN A 7 1.90 -3.97 22.78
CA ASN A 7 2.51 -4.83 23.79
C ASN A 7 1.82 -6.19 23.83
N GLU A 8 2.61 -7.27 23.73
CA GLU A 8 2.19 -8.68 23.88
C GLU A 8 0.97 -9.07 23.01
N LEU A 9 0.83 -8.46 21.83
CA LEU A 9 -0.33 -8.72 20.97
C LEU A 9 -0.34 -10.16 20.48
N THR A 10 -1.42 -10.89 20.79
CA THR A 10 -1.66 -12.25 20.32
C THR A 10 -3.07 -12.37 19.74
N ILE A 11 -3.15 -12.88 18.49
CA ILE A 11 -4.37 -13.00 17.71
C ILE A 11 -4.50 -14.42 17.17
N SER A 12 -5.68 -15.03 17.36
CA SER A 12 -6.01 -16.33 16.85
C SER A 12 -7.24 -16.29 15.95
N PHE A 13 -7.34 -17.26 15.06
CA PHE A 13 -8.53 -17.54 14.26
C PHE A 13 -9.09 -18.91 14.67
N HIS A 14 -10.31 -18.90 15.21
CA HIS A 14 -11.04 -20.11 15.60
C HIS A 14 -11.90 -20.59 14.42
N THR A 15 -11.39 -21.55 13.68
CA THR A 15 -12.07 -22.15 12.53
C THR A 15 -12.66 -23.52 12.88
N ARG A 16 -13.42 -24.11 11.97
CA ARG A 16 -13.95 -25.49 12.15
C ARG A 16 -12.84 -26.53 12.19
N ASP A 17 -11.70 -26.26 11.55
CA ASP A 17 -10.57 -27.18 11.46
C ASP A 17 -9.55 -26.99 12.60
N GLY A 18 -9.80 -26.04 13.51
CA GLY A 18 -8.95 -25.78 14.65
C GLY A 18 -8.64 -24.29 14.88
N THR A 19 -7.76 -24.03 15.83
CA THR A 19 -7.28 -22.68 16.17
C THR A 19 -5.93 -22.43 15.52
N LEU A 20 -5.86 -21.37 14.70
CA LEU A 20 -4.64 -20.86 14.10
C LEU A 20 -4.19 -19.60 14.83
N VAL A 21 -3.00 -19.59 15.44
CA VAL A 21 -2.39 -18.39 15.99
C VAL A 21 -1.71 -17.64 14.84
N ALA A 22 -2.27 -16.48 14.47
CA ALA A 22 -1.80 -15.69 13.35
C ALA A 22 -0.81 -14.59 13.78
N VAL A 23 -0.85 -14.17 15.04
CA VAL A 23 0.07 -13.22 15.66
C VAL A 23 0.33 -13.69 17.08
N ASP A 24 1.60 -13.83 17.46
CA ASP A 24 1.99 -14.34 18.76
C ASP A 24 3.01 -13.42 19.45
N ASN A 25 2.60 -12.82 20.56
CA ASN A 25 3.41 -11.99 21.45
C ASN A 25 4.20 -10.88 20.73
N VAL A 26 3.54 -10.15 19.82
CA VAL A 26 4.15 -9.08 19.03
C VAL A 26 4.22 -7.79 19.83
N ASN A 27 5.43 -7.16 19.82
CA ASN A 27 5.71 -5.92 20.54
C ASN A 27 6.41 -4.92 19.61
N PHE A 28 5.87 -3.70 19.47
CA PHE A 28 6.52 -2.63 18.71
C PHE A 28 5.97 -1.26 19.10
N SER A 29 6.70 -0.22 18.71
CA SER A 29 6.26 1.16 18.88
C SER A 29 6.57 1.99 17.65
N VAL A 30 5.78 3.05 17.44
CA VAL A 30 5.95 4.03 16.37
C VAL A 30 5.86 5.43 16.96
N ASP A 31 6.87 6.25 16.73
CA ASP A 31 6.88 7.65 17.12
C ASP A 31 6.16 8.54 16.09
N ALA A 32 5.75 9.75 16.50
CA ALA A 32 5.18 10.72 15.56
C ALA A 32 6.21 11.05 14.46
N GLY A 33 5.76 11.06 13.20
CA GLY A 33 6.62 11.32 12.05
C GLY A 33 7.62 10.19 11.70
N GLU A 34 7.56 9.04 12.37
CA GLU A 34 8.39 7.87 12.12
C GLU A 34 7.73 6.92 11.11
N THR A 35 8.53 6.28 10.27
CA THR A 35 8.09 5.18 9.41
C THR A 35 8.62 3.85 9.90
N LEU A 36 7.73 2.99 10.42
CA LEU A 36 8.00 1.58 10.74
C LEU A 36 7.57 0.70 9.56
N ALA A 37 8.50 -0.02 8.97
CA ALA A 37 8.15 -1.05 8.00
C ALA A 37 7.96 -2.41 8.69
N ILE A 38 6.90 -3.12 8.30
CA ILE A 38 6.64 -4.51 8.69
C ILE A 38 6.85 -5.38 7.47
N VAL A 39 7.84 -6.26 7.49
CA VAL A 39 8.22 -7.09 6.35
C VAL A 39 8.16 -8.58 6.68
N GLY A 40 7.96 -9.43 5.66
CA GLY A 40 7.92 -10.88 5.80
C GLY A 40 7.14 -11.53 4.66
N GLU A 41 7.17 -12.85 4.59
CA GLU A 41 6.45 -13.63 3.58
C GLU A 41 4.92 -13.46 3.70
N SER A 42 4.17 -13.83 2.66
CA SER A 42 2.70 -13.87 2.72
C SER A 42 2.26 -14.81 3.85
N GLY A 43 1.23 -14.41 4.61
CA GLY A 43 0.75 -15.19 5.75
C GLY A 43 1.55 -15.03 7.05
N SER A 44 2.61 -14.21 7.10
CA SER A 44 3.43 -14.01 8.32
C SER A 44 2.76 -13.18 9.42
N GLY A 45 1.50 -12.72 9.25
CA GLY A 45 0.74 -12.00 10.28
C GLY A 45 0.76 -10.47 10.16
N LYS A 46 1.46 -9.86 9.17
CA LYS A 46 1.62 -8.41 9.01
C LYS A 46 0.31 -7.63 8.98
N SER A 47 -0.53 -7.93 7.98
CA SER A 47 -1.83 -7.26 7.80
C SER A 47 -2.79 -7.57 8.95
N VAL A 48 -2.76 -8.80 9.50
CA VAL A 48 -3.56 -9.20 10.67
C VAL A 48 -3.21 -8.33 11.88
N THR A 49 -1.91 -8.10 12.15
CA THR A 49 -1.44 -7.21 13.19
C THR A 49 -2.05 -5.82 13.05
N CYS A 50 -1.94 -5.19 11.89
CA CYS A 50 -2.44 -3.84 11.65
C CYS A 50 -3.98 -3.74 11.64
N TYR A 51 -4.67 -4.72 11.07
CA TYR A 51 -6.14 -4.73 11.01
C TYR A 51 -6.77 -4.94 12.40
N SER A 52 -6.08 -5.67 13.30
CA SER A 52 -6.53 -5.82 14.67
C SER A 52 -6.58 -4.49 15.43
N LEU A 53 -5.60 -3.61 15.21
CA LEU A 53 -5.54 -2.27 15.82
C LEU A 53 -6.76 -1.43 15.49
N LEU A 54 -7.31 -1.64 14.31
CA LEU A 54 -8.49 -0.93 13.82
C LEU A 54 -9.78 -1.74 13.98
N ASN A 55 -9.76 -2.89 14.67
CA ASN A 55 -10.92 -3.77 14.81
C ASN A 55 -11.57 -4.10 13.45
N LEU A 56 -10.75 -4.33 12.39
CA LEU A 56 -11.21 -4.66 11.03
C LEU A 56 -11.24 -6.17 10.76
N LEU A 57 -10.71 -6.98 11.66
CA LEU A 57 -10.76 -8.43 11.53
C LEU A 57 -12.20 -8.92 11.73
N PRO A 58 -12.69 -9.88 10.90
CA PRO A 58 -14.02 -10.47 11.07
C PRO A 58 -14.12 -11.22 12.38
N LYS A 59 -15.09 -10.88 13.20
CA LYS A 59 -15.35 -11.52 14.51
C LYS A 59 -16.74 -12.16 14.52
N PRO A 60 -16.90 -13.50 14.45
CA PRO A 60 -15.86 -14.52 14.32
C PRO A 60 -15.26 -14.57 12.89
N PRO A 61 -14.16 -15.29 12.59
CA PRO A 61 -13.42 -16.22 13.46
C PRO A 61 -12.26 -15.62 14.25
N ALA A 62 -11.89 -14.34 14.00
CA ALA A 62 -10.74 -13.71 14.65
C ALA A 62 -11.04 -13.36 16.12
N ARG A 63 -10.03 -13.57 16.98
CA ARG A 63 -10.05 -13.20 18.39
C ARG A 63 -8.70 -12.60 18.80
N VAL A 64 -8.74 -11.49 19.54
CA VAL A 64 -7.59 -10.98 20.25
C VAL A 64 -7.55 -11.73 21.60
N GLU A 65 -6.51 -12.54 21.79
CA GLU A 65 -6.38 -13.37 22.99
C GLU A 65 -5.77 -12.59 24.15
N LYS A 66 -4.76 -11.78 23.86
CA LYS A 66 -4.09 -10.90 24.82
C LYS A 66 -3.39 -9.74 24.12
N GLY A 67 -2.93 -8.81 24.91
CA GLY A 67 -2.13 -7.66 24.49
C GLY A 67 -2.83 -6.35 24.72
N GLN A 68 -2.08 -5.27 24.43
CA GLN A 68 -2.53 -3.89 24.53
C GLN A 68 -1.99 -3.11 23.33
N ALA A 69 -2.80 -2.17 22.82
CA ALA A 69 -2.39 -1.29 21.73
C ALA A 69 -2.75 0.15 22.08
N LEU A 70 -1.80 0.90 22.60
CA LEU A 70 -1.98 2.28 23.04
C LEU A 70 -1.72 3.26 21.90
N PHE A 71 -2.73 3.94 21.45
CA PHE A 71 -2.63 5.08 20.54
C PHE A 71 -2.92 6.36 21.31
N ASP A 72 -1.90 7.21 21.45
CA ASP A 72 -1.98 8.42 22.27
C ASP A 72 -2.54 8.15 23.69
N GLY A 73 -2.07 7.06 24.31
CA GLY A 73 -2.50 6.60 25.63
C GLY A 73 -3.86 5.91 25.70
N LYS A 74 -4.61 5.78 24.59
CA LYS A 74 -5.89 5.07 24.52
C LYS A 74 -5.71 3.67 23.95
N ASP A 75 -6.21 2.67 24.64
CA ASP A 75 -6.13 1.29 24.17
C ASP A 75 -7.15 1.03 23.06
N LEU A 76 -6.65 0.76 21.85
CA LEU A 76 -7.43 0.47 20.64
C LEU A 76 -8.17 -0.86 20.71
N LEU A 77 -7.63 -1.86 21.45
CA LEU A 77 -8.18 -3.22 21.47
C LEU A 77 -9.43 -3.33 22.34
N THR A 78 -9.54 -2.43 23.34
CA THR A 78 -10.64 -2.41 24.31
C THR A 78 -11.59 -1.23 24.13
N CYS A 79 -11.28 -0.30 23.23
CA CYS A 79 -12.13 0.88 23.01
C CYS A 79 -13.51 0.49 22.43
N SER A 80 -14.53 1.30 22.76
CA SER A 80 -15.89 1.10 22.24
C SER A 80 -15.94 1.27 20.71
N MET A 81 -16.95 0.66 20.08
CA MET A 81 -17.15 0.79 18.62
C MET A 81 -17.37 2.26 18.20
N ASP A 82 -18.02 3.07 19.02
CA ASP A 82 -18.22 4.50 18.74
C ASP A 82 -16.89 5.27 18.79
N SER A 83 -16.05 4.98 19.81
CA SER A 83 -14.70 5.56 19.87
C SER A 83 -13.84 5.13 18.68
N MET A 84 -13.91 3.86 18.26
CA MET A 84 -13.21 3.35 17.10
C MET A 84 -13.68 4.02 15.81
N ARG A 85 -14.99 4.28 15.63
CA ARG A 85 -15.52 5.01 14.47
C ARG A 85 -14.97 6.43 14.38
N ILE A 86 -14.77 7.10 15.50
CA ILE A 86 -14.18 8.45 15.51
C ILE A 86 -12.70 8.40 15.09
N LEU A 87 -11.95 7.40 15.53
CA LEU A 87 -10.53 7.25 15.23
C LEU A 87 -10.27 6.85 13.78
N ARG A 88 -11.07 5.90 13.24
CA ARG A 88 -10.94 5.42 11.86
C ARG A 88 -11.22 6.54 10.86
N GLY A 89 -10.28 6.76 9.95
CA GLY A 89 -10.38 7.77 8.91
C GLY A 89 -10.21 9.21 9.39
N ASN A 90 -10.05 9.44 10.70
CA ASN A 90 -9.74 10.75 11.28
C ASN A 90 -8.30 10.77 11.83
N ASP A 91 -8.04 10.09 12.94
CA ASP A 91 -6.71 10.06 13.55
C ASP A 91 -5.84 8.93 13.01
N ILE A 92 -6.46 7.82 12.60
CA ILE A 92 -5.79 6.65 12.01
C ILE A 92 -6.43 6.35 10.66
N ALA A 93 -5.64 6.38 9.60
CA ALA A 93 -6.07 6.03 8.26
C ALA A 93 -5.36 4.78 7.75
N ILE A 94 -5.99 4.08 6.80
CA ILE A 94 -5.43 2.90 6.17
C ILE A 94 -5.56 2.98 4.65
N ILE A 95 -4.49 2.58 3.95
CA ILE A 95 -4.46 2.31 2.52
C ILE A 95 -4.42 0.80 2.37
N PHE A 96 -5.45 0.23 1.76
CA PHE A 96 -5.57 -1.21 1.53
C PHE A 96 -4.75 -1.66 0.32
N GLN A 97 -4.45 -2.95 0.27
CA GLN A 97 -3.61 -3.58 -0.75
C GLN A 97 -4.16 -3.43 -2.17
N ASP A 98 -5.47 -3.55 -2.36
CA ASP A 98 -6.09 -3.53 -3.70
C ASP A 98 -6.88 -2.24 -3.96
N PRO A 99 -6.39 -1.37 -4.87
CA PRO A 99 -7.09 -0.17 -5.26
C PRO A 99 -8.36 -0.44 -6.10
N MET A 100 -8.49 -1.64 -6.66
CA MET A 100 -9.64 -1.98 -7.51
C MET A 100 -10.90 -2.25 -6.70
N THR A 101 -10.75 -2.82 -5.52
CA THR A 101 -11.85 -3.18 -4.61
C THR A 101 -12.14 -2.12 -3.55
N SER A 102 -11.19 -1.20 -3.32
CA SER A 102 -11.29 -0.19 -2.25
C SER A 102 -12.14 1.04 -2.64
N LEU A 103 -12.25 1.35 -3.93
CA LEU A 103 -13.08 2.44 -4.43
C LEU A 103 -14.45 1.93 -4.84
N ASN A 104 -15.52 2.61 -4.41
CA ASN A 104 -16.88 2.29 -4.84
C ASN A 104 -17.06 2.66 -6.33
N PRO A 105 -17.32 1.71 -7.23
CA PRO A 105 -17.42 1.98 -8.67
C PRO A 105 -18.64 2.83 -9.05
N ASN A 106 -19.65 2.90 -8.19
CA ASN A 106 -20.91 3.61 -8.45
C ASN A 106 -20.91 5.05 -7.94
N LEU A 107 -19.85 5.49 -7.23
CA LEU A 107 -19.69 6.85 -6.73
C LEU A 107 -18.57 7.56 -7.47
N SER A 108 -18.74 8.87 -7.72
CA SER A 108 -17.67 9.69 -8.27
C SER A 108 -16.48 9.78 -7.28
N ILE A 109 -15.28 10.00 -7.78
CA ILE A 109 -14.09 10.19 -6.94
C ILE A 109 -14.28 11.33 -5.95
N GLY A 110 -14.93 12.40 -6.39
CA GLY A 110 -15.21 13.56 -5.54
C GLY A 110 -16.14 13.25 -4.39
N GLU A 111 -17.20 12.47 -4.61
CA GLU A 111 -18.13 12.07 -3.56
C GLU A 111 -17.42 11.23 -2.51
N GLN A 112 -16.61 10.26 -2.92
CA GLN A 112 -15.85 9.42 -2.01
C GLN A 112 -14.80 10.22 -1.19
N LEU A 113 -14.16 11.23 -1.80
CA LEU A 113 -13.21 12.10 -1.11
C LEU A 113 -13.88 13.04 -0.09
N ILE A 114 -15.06 13.57 -0.39
CA ILE A 114 -15.71 14.50 0.55
C ILE A 114 -16.43 13.78 1.69
N GLU A 115 -16.77 12.52 1.53
CA GLU A 115 -17.51 11.74 2.52
C GLU A 115 -16.83 11.74 3.90
N PRO A 116 -15.52 11.43 4.04
CA PRO A 116 -14.83 11.50 5.32
C PRO A 116 -14.89 12.89 5.95
N LEU A 117 -14.78 13.97 5.16
CA LEU A 117 -14.84 15.35 5.66
C LEU A 117 -16.21 15.75 6.23
N ILE A 118 -17.27 15.11 5.72
CA ILE A 118 -18.64 15.37 6.18
C ILE A 118 -18.95 14.59 7.45
N TYR A 119 -18.53 13.33 7.51
CA TYR A 119 -18.80 12.44 8.65
C TYR A 119 -17.85 12.63 9.82
N HIS A 120 -16.58 13.01 9.57
CA HIS A 120 -15.58 13.29 10.59
C HIS A 120 -15.27 14.79 10.63
N PRO A 121 -15.79 15.53 11.62
CA PRO A 121 -15.50 16.96 11.72
C PRO A 121 -14.03 17.21 12.03
N ILE A 122 -13.30 17.89 11.13
CA ILE A 122 -11.92 18.31 11.39
C ILE A 122 -11.92 19.35 12.51
N LYS A 123 -11.16 19.10 13.59
CA LYS A 123 -11.02 20.03 14.73
C LYS A 123 -12.40 20.50 15.27
N ASN A 124 -13.36 19.58 15.41
CA ASN A 124 -14.73 19.85 15.88
C ASN A 124 -15.57 20.78 14.99
N LYS A 125 -15.18 21.02 13.73
CA LYS A 125 -15.96 21.84 12.79
C LYS A 125 -16.45 20.96 11.62
N ARG A 126 -17.77 20.83 11.50
CA ARG A 126 -18.37 20.21 10.29
C ARG A 126 -18.02 21.02 9.07
N GLN A 127 -17.49 20.34 8.05
CA GLN A 127 -17.21 20.95 6.76
C GLN A 127 -18.49 21.13 5.96
N THR A 128 -18.66 22.29 5.30
CA THR A 128 -19.69 22.41 4.28
C THR A 128 -19.27 21.63 3.03
N ARG A 129 -20.24 21.09 2.26
CA ARG A 129 -19.93 20.40 0.99
C ARG A 129 -19.06 21.25 0.05
N LYS A 130 -19.24 22.59 0.07
CA LYS A 130 -18.45 23.52 -0.74
C LYS A 130 -16.99 23.51 -0.31
N ASN A 131 -16.70 23.61 0.99
CA ASN A 131 -15.35 23.61 1.52
C ASN A 131 -14.69 22.23 1.35
N ALA A 132 -15.43 21.15 1.60
CA ALA A 132 -14.96 19.78 1.39
C ALA A 132 -14.57 19.54 -0.08
N ARG A 133 -15.35 20.06 -1.04
CA ARG A 133 -15.00 20.00 -2.48
C ARG A 133 -13.70 20.73 -2.80
N VAL A 134 -13.50 21.93 -2.25
CA VAL A 134 -12.24 22.69 -2.46
C VAL A 134 -11.06 21.88 -1.94
N ARG A 135 -11.16 21.41 -0.71
CA ARG A 135 -10.10 20.60 -0.06
C ARG A 135 -9.79 19.32 -0.84
N ALA A 136 -10.82 18.59 -1.31
CA ALA A 136 -10.66 17.38 -2.10
C ALA A 136 -9.93 17.65 -3.42
N ILE A 137 -10.28 18.75 -4.13
CA ILE A 137 -9.61 19.13 -5.38
C ILE A 137 -8.15 19.54 -5.14
N GLU A 138 -7.86 20.25 -4.06
CA GLU A 138 -6.50 20.60 -3.67
C GLU A 138 -5.66 19.35 -3.41
N LEU A 139 -6.21 18.41 -2.66
CA LEU A 139 -5.53 17.15 -2.34
C LEU A 139 -5.31 16.26 -3.58
N LEU A 140 -6.29 16.19 -4.49
CA LEU A 140 -6.10 15.51 -5.78
C LEU A 140 -4.93 16.10 -6.59
N LYS A 141 -4.74 17.43 -6.56
CA LYS A 141 -3.57 18.06 -7.18
C LYS A 141 -2.27 17.70 -6.46
N GLU A 142 -2.29 17.70 -5.12
CA GLU A 142 -1.14 17.38 -4.28
C GLU A 142 -0.63 15.95 -4.52
N VAL A 143 -1.56 14.98 -4.70
CA VAL A 143 -1.19 13.61 -5.06
C VAL A 143 -0.88 13.43 -6.56
N GLY A 144 -0.89 14.50 -7.35
CA GLY A 144 -0.47 14.49 -8.75
C GLY A 144 -1.54 14.02 -9.75
N ILE A 145 -2.83 14.19 -9.43
CA ILE A 145 -3.92 13.96 -10.40
C ILE A 145 -4.02 15.19 -11.32
N LEU A 146 -3.73 15.01 -12.59
CA LEU A 146 -3.92 16.03 -13.62
C LEU A 146 -5.40 16.35 -13.79
N ASP A 147 -5.73 17.62 -14.11
CA ASP A 147 -7.11 18.08 -14.28
C ASP A 147 -8.04 17.74 -13.10
N ALA A 148 -7.53 17.84 -11.86
CA ALA A 148 -8.22 17.43 -10.63
C ALA A 148 -9.67 17.96 -10.53
N LYS A 149 -9.92 19.18 -11.03
CA LYS A 149 -11.26 19.79 -11.01
C LYS A 149 -12.25 19.03 -11.91
N ARG A 150 -11.82 18.56 -13.08
CA ARG A 150 -12.62 17.73 -14.00
C ARG A 150 -12.75 16.32 -13.45
N ARG A 151 -11.61 15.73 -13.04
CA ARG A 151 -11.51 14.36 -12.51
C ARG A 151 -12.27 14.15 -11.20
N PHE A 152 -12.57 15.21 -10.46
CA PHE A 152 -13.41 15.14 -9.26
C PHE A 152 -14.78 14.50 -9.54
N ASN A 153 -15.38 14.72 -10.72
CA ASN A 153 -16.67 14.15 -11.10
C ASN A 153 -16.57 12.82 -11.86
N SER A 154 -15.34 12.34 -12.15
CA SER A 154 -15.11 11.06 -12.82
C SER A 154 -15.30 9.88 -11.87
N TYR A 155 -15.54 8.71 -12.44
CA TYR A 155 -15.71 7.44 -11.72
C TYR A 155 -14.42 6.64 -11.68
N PRO A 156 -14.28 5.68 -10.73
CA PRO A 156 -13.05 4.88 -10.60
C PRO A 156 -12.60 4.16 -11.88
N HIS A 157 -13.53 3.69 -12.71
CA HIS A 157 -13.21 2.99 -13.96
C HIS A 157 -12.56 3.89 -15.02
N GLU A 158 -12.66 5.22 -14.89
CA GLU A 158 -12.00 6.20 -15.78
C GLU A 158 -10.55 6.50 -15.37
N PHE A 159 -10.04 5.84 -14.31
CA PHE A 159 -8.70 6.03 -13.77
C PHE A 159 -7.82 4.79 -13.99
N SER A 160 -6.54 4.99 -14.31
CA SER A 160 -5.54 3.93 -14.31
C SER A 160 -5.29 3.41 -12.88
N GLY A 161 -4.62 2.25 -12.76
CA GLY A 161 -4.26 1.67 -11.46
C GLY A 161 -3.48 2.65 -10.58
N GLY A 162 -2.45 3.28 -11.12
CA GLY A 162 -1.65 4.28 -10.39
C GLY A 162 -2.45 5.54 -10.02
N MET A 163 -3.40 5.97 -10.86
CA MET A 163 -4.29 7.08 -10.52
C MET A 163 -5.26 6.70 -9.39
N ARG A 164 -5.83 5.49 -9.39
CA ARG A 164 -6.68 5.00 -8.30
C ARG A 164 -5.90 4.92 -6.98
N GLN A 165 -4.66 4.46 -7.04
CA GLN A 165 -3.78 4.43 -5.87
C GLN A 165 -3.54 5.84 -5.30
N ARG A 166 -3.28 6.84 -6.15
CA ARG A 166 -3.15 8.24 -5.73
C ARG A 166 -4.43 8.79 -5.09
N VAL A 167 -5.61 8.40 -5.63
CA VAL A 167 -6.91 8.75 -5.04
C VAL A 167 -7.08 8.11 -3.66
N MET A 168 -6.71 6.84 -3.47
CA MET A 168 -6.76 6.18 -2.16
C MET A 168 -5.85 6.85 -1.13
N ILE A 169 -4.64 7.25 -1.55
CA ILE A 169 -3.73 8.03 -0.70
C ILE A 169 -4.39 9.37 -0.32
N ALA A 170 -5.02 10.06 -1.28
CA ALA A 170 -5.75 11.28 -1.01
C ALA A 170 -6.91 11.05 -0.02
N MET A 171 -7.71 9.98 -0.19
CA MET A 171 -8.78 9.63 0.74
C MET A 171 -8.26 9.35 2.15
N ALA A 172 -7.16 8.62 2.29
CA ALA A 172 -6.56 8.33 3.58
C ALA A 172 -6.03 9.60 4.29
N LEU A 173 -5.54 10.57 3.53
CA LEU A 173 -4.90 11.79 4.08
C LEU A 173 -5.83 13.01 4.20
N ILE A 174 -7.09 12.89 3.76
CA ILE A 174 -7.97 14.06 3.64
C ILE A 174 -8.32 14.69 4.99
N ASN A 175 -8.41 13.87 6.04
CA ASN A 175 -8.65 14.30 7.42
C ASN A 175 -7.37 14.58 8.22
N GLU A 176 -6.19 14.56 7.58
CA GLU A 176 -4.90 14.81 8.23
C GLU A 176 -4.63 13.84 9.40
N PRO A 177 -4.63 12.53 9.16
CA PRO A 177 -4.43 11.54 10.21
C PRO A 177 -3.06 11.67 10.86
N ARG A 178 -2.94 11.24 12.11
CA ARG A 178 -1.68 11.18 12.86
C ARG A 178 -0.91 9.89 12.56
N LEU A 179 -1.63 8.80 12.22
CA LEU A 179 -1.08 7.50 11.85
C LEU A 179 -1.66 7.03 10.51
N LEU A 180 -0.79 6.68 9.58
CA LEU A 180 -1.16 6.09 8.30
C LEU A 180 -0.64 4.65 8.22
N ILE A 181 -1.52 3.70 8.01
CA ILE A 181 -1.17 2.30 7.74
C ILE A 181 -1.23 2.08 6.23
N CYS A 182 -0.14 1.63 5.63
CA CYS A 182 -0.04 1.30 4.21
C CYS A 182 0.13 -0.21 4.07
N ASP A 183 -0.92 -0.91 3.67
CA ASP A 183 -0.86 -2.36 3.48
C ASP A 183 -0.56 -2.68 2.01
N GLU A 184 0.70 -2.98 1.72
CA GLU A 184 1.23 -3.26 0.39
C GLU A 184 0.78 -2.25 -0.69
N PRO A 185 0.95 -0.93 -0.48
CA PRO A 185 0.31 0.11 -1.29
C PRO A 185 0.83 0.20 -2.72
N THR A 186 1.82 -0.59 -3.09
CA THR A 186 2.43 -0.59 -4.42
C THR A 186 2.34 -1.94 -5.14
N THR A 187 1.66 -2.92 -4.55
CA THR A 187 1.41 -4.22 -5.18
C THR A 187 0.59 -4.03 -6.45
N ALA A 188 0.94 -4.75 -7.51
CA ALA A 188 0.33 -4.67 -8.85
C ALA A 188 0.53 -3.33 -9.60
N LEU A 189 1.49 -2.49 -9.18
CA LEU A 189 1.91 -1.31 -9.93
C LEU A 189 3.23 -1.58 -10.66
N ASP A 190 3.42 -0.93 -11.81
CA ASP A 190 4.72 -0.94 -12.47
C ASP A 190 5.79 -0.18 -11.64
N VAL A 191 7.06 -0.50 -11.90
CA VAL A 191 8.20 0.00 -11.11
C VAL A 191 8.27 1.54 -11.07
N THR A 192 7.91 2.19 -12.17
CA THR A 192 7.94 3.66 -12.27
C THR A 192 6.87 4.29 -11.40
N ILE A 193 5.64 3.79 -11.49
CA ILE A 193 4.53 4.25 -10.66
C ILE A 193 4.77 3.91 -9.18
N GLN A 194 5.31 2.73 -8.88
CA GLN A 194 5.70 2.35 -7.53
C GLN A 194 6.66 3.37 -6.92
N ALA A 195 7.76 3.73 -7.62
CA ALA A 195 8.70 4.74 -7.15
C ALA A 195 8.01 6.09 -6.88
N GLN A 196 7.13 6.53 -7.80
CA GLN A 196 6.37 7.79 -7.63
C GLN A 196 5.42 7.75 -6.43
N ILE A 197 4.78 6.63 -6.14
CA ILE A 197 3.89 6.45 -4.98
C ILE A 197 4.69 6.48 -3.68
N LEU A 198 5.86 5.82 -3.63
CA LEU A 198 6.73 5.84 -2.46
C LEU A 198 7.25 7.24 -2.16
N ASP A 199 7.71 7.97 -3.18
CA ASP A 199 8.13 9.37 -3.04
C ASP A 199 6.99 10.27 -2.57
N LEU A 200 5.77 10.04 -3.07
CA LEU A 200 4.58 10.77 -2.64
C LEU A 200 4.29 10.52 -1.15
N ILE A 201 4.25 9.25 -0.70
CA ILE A 201 4.03 8.90 0.70
C ILE A 201 5.10 9.55 1.59
N LYS A 202 6.37 9.45 1.20
CA LYS A 202 7.51 10.04 1.94
C LYS A 202 7.42 11.56 2.03
N LYS A 203 7.05 12.22 0.94
CA LYS A 203 6.84 13.67 0.92
C LYS A 203 5.71 14.09 1.86
N LEU A 204 4.58 13.39 1.81
CA LEU A 204 3.41 13.68 2.63
C LEU A 204 3.66 13.37 4.11
N GLN A 205 4.36 12.27 4.42
CA GLN A 205 4.81 11.90 5.76
C GLN A 205 5.65 13.04 6.38
N ARG A 206 6.66 13.50 5.67
CA ARG A 206 7.55 14.58 6.15
C ARG A 206 6.84 15.93 6.30
N SER A 207 6.01 16.31 5.32
CA SER A 207 5.34 17.62 5.32
C SER A 207 4.24 17.74 6.38
N ARG A 208 3.70 16.61 6.85
CA ARG A 208 2.55 16.55 7.79
C ARG A 208 2.91 15.90 9.12
N GLU A 209 4.15 15.43 9.29
CA GLU A 209 4.64 14.71 10.47
C GLU A 209 3.77 13.49 10.83
N VAL A 210 3.23 12.81 9.81
CA VAL A 210 2.38 11.61 9.98
C VAL A 210 3.28 10.43 10.31
N ALA A 211 2.92 9.67 11.35
CA ALA A 211 3.54 8.36 11.58
C ALA A 211 3.05 7.36 10.54
N VAL A 212 3.93 6.49 10.03
CA VAL A 212 3.59 5.53 8.99
C VAL A 212 3.94 4.11 9.43
N ILE A 213 2.98 3.18 9.31
CA ILE A 213 3.26 1.75 9.30
C ILE A 213 3.17 1.28 7.86
N PHE A 214 4.30 0.81 7.32
CA PHE A 214 4.41 0.40 5.93
C PHE A 214 4.59 -1.11 5.83
N ILE A 215 3.57 -1.83 5.39
CA ILE A 215 3.62 -3.28 5.18
C ILE A 215 4.09 -3.57 3.77
N SER A 216 5.08 -4.46 3.64
CA SER A 216 5.58 -4.91 2.34
C SER A 216 6.19 -6.32 2.47
N HIS A 217 6.19 -7.06 1.37
CA HIS A 217 6.99 -8.26 1.21
C HIS A 217 8.33 -7.97 0.52
N ASP A 218 8.55 -6.75 0.02
CA ASP A 218 9.75 -6.34 -0.70
C ASP A 218 10.66 -5.46 0.17
N LEU A 219 11.77 -6.02 0.61
CA LEU A 219 12.80 -5.30 1.37
C LEU A 219 13.47 -4.18 0.57
N GLY A 220 13.55 -4.31 -0.76
CA GLY A 220 14.11 -3.27 -1.63
C GLY A 220 13.29 -1.97 -1.58
N VAL A 221 11.96 -2.12 -1.55
CA VAL A 221 11.02 -1.00 -1.39
C VAL A 221 11.19 -0.32 -0.04
N VAL A 222 11.29 -1.13 1.01
CA VAL A 222 11.36 -0.66 2.40
C VAL A 222 12.65 0.11 2.69
N ALA A 223 13.78 -0.28 2.07
CA ALA A 223 15.07 0.39 2.24
C ALA A 223 15.03 1.90 1.99
N GLY A 224 14.16 2.34 1.07
CA GLY A 224 14.04 3.75 0.67
C GLY A 224 13.08 4.57 1.53
N ILE A 225 12.22 3.96 2.35
CA ILE A 225 11.13 4.67 3.04
C ILE A 225 11.18 4.53 4.57
N ALA A 226 11.66 3.42 5.11
CA ALA A 226 11.55 3.08 6.52
C ALA A 226 12.69 3.65 7.38
N ASP A 227 12.35 4.14 8.57
CA ASP A 227 13.30 4.48 9.64
C ASP A 227 13.67 3.22 10.45
N LYS A 228 12.65 2.41 10.77
CA LYS A 228 12.78 1.13 11.47
C LYS A 228 12.12 0.01 10.66
N ILE A 229 12.63 -1.19 10.82
CA ILE A 229 12.09 -2.41 10.19
C ILE A 229 11.80 -3.44 11.25
N MET A 230 10.65 -4.09 11.13
CA MET A 230 10.23 -5.25 11.88
C MET A 230 10.03 -6.42 10.92
N VAL A 231 10.81 -7.48 11.06
CA VAL A 231 10.74 -8.68 10.23
C VAL A 231 9.87 -9.70 10.93
N MET A 232 8.79 -10.13 10.27
CA MET A 232 7.83 -11.12 10.80
C MET A 232 7.89 -12.43 10.01
N ARG A 233 7.72 -13.53 10.74
CA ARG A 233 7.53 -14.87 10.21
C ARG A 233 6.64 -15.69 11.13
N ASP A 234 5.69 -16.43 10.57
CA ASP A 234 4.81 -17.34 11.31
C ASP A 234 4.17 -16.70 12.55
N GLY A 235 3.75 -15.42 12.45
CA GLY A 235 3.10 -14.67 13.52
C GLY A 235 4.03 -14.05 14.56
N VAL A 236 5.35 -14.26 14.49
CA VAL A 236 6.31 -13.74 15.46
C VAL A 236 7.29 -12.76 14.85
N ILE A 237 7.85 -11.87 15.68
CA ILE A 237 8.94 -10.97 15.28
C ILE A 237 10.25 -11.75 15.30
N MET A 238 10.88 -11.87 14.15
CA MET A 238 12.19 -12.51 14.01
C MET A 238 13.33 -11.55 14.32
N GLU A 239 13.21 -10.30 13.89
CA GLU A 239 14.18 -9.24 14.13
C GLU A 239 13.51 -7.88 14.00
N SER A 240 13.95 -6.89 14.77
CA SER A 240 13.52 -5.51 14.67
C SER A 240 14.66 -4.56 14.97
N GLY A 241 14.73 -3.43 14.25
CA GLY A 241 15.78 -2.45 14.46
C GLY A 241 15.72 -1.30 13.45
N VAL A 242 16.69 -0.40 13.55
CA VAL A 242 16.91 0.67 12.58
C VAL A 242 17.23 0.06 11.22
N THR A 243 16.73 0.67 10.16
CA THR A 243 16.85 0.17 8.78
C THR A 243 18.30 -0.21 8.41
N ASN A 244 19.27 0.64 8.72
CA ASN A 244 20.69 0.35 8.42
C ASN A 244 21.21 -0.89 9.15
N ASP A 245 20.77 -1.14 10.39
CA ASP A 245 21.23 -2.32 11.13
C ASP A 245 20.64 -3.61 10.55
N ILE A 246 19.37 -3.58 10.16
CA ILE A 246 18.71 -4.72 9.50
C ILE A 246 19.39 -5.05 8.17
N PHE A 247 19.71 -4.06 7.34
CA PHE A 247 20.32 -4.30 6.02
C PHE A 247 21.78 -4.71 6.07
N TYR A 248 22.58 -4.14 6.97
CA TYR A 248 24.05 -4.29 6.97
C TYR A 248 24.61 -5.08 8.16
N ARG A 249 23.81 -5.25 9.24
CA ARG A 249 24.26 -5.86 10.50
C ARG A 249 23.27 -6.88 11.04
N THR A 250 22.42 -7.45 10.18
CA THR A 250 21.43 -8.45 10.60
C THR A 250 22.07 -9.61 11.36
N ARG A 251 21.45 -10.00 12.46
CA ARG A 251 21.88 -11.14 13.30
C ARG A 251 21.00 -12.37 13.10
N ASN A 252 19.80 -12.19 12.52
CA ASN A 252 18.84 -13.26 12.31
C ASN A 252 19.06 -13.95 10.96
N ASP A 253 19.15 -15.29 10.94
CA ASP A 253 19.37 -16.06 9.72
C ASP A 253 18.21 -15.97 8.72
N TYR A 254 16.99 -15.81 9.20
CA TYR A 254 15.82 -15.61 8.33
C TYR A 254 15.90 -14.25 7.61
N THR A 255 16.19 -13.18 8.34
CA THR A 255 16.39 -11.84 7.75
C THR A 255 17.53 -11.86 6.73
N ARG A 256 18.63 -12.56 7.04
CA ARG A 256 19.77 -12.71 6.11
C ARG A 256 19.37 -13.41 4.81
N ARG A 257 18.54 -14.48 4.90
CA ARG A 257 18.03 -15.18 3.71
C ARG A 257 17.11 -14.27 2.88
N LEU A 258 16.21 -13.49 3.50
CA LEU A 258 15.38 -12.54 2.80
C LEU A 258 16.22 -11.49 2.05
N LEU A 259 17.25 -10.94 2.67
CA LEU A 259 18.16 -9.98 2.05
C LEU A 259 18.98 -10.59 0.90
N GLN A 260 19.36 -11.86 0.99
CA GLN A 260 20.07 -12.57 -0.06
C GLN A 260 19.16 -12.91 -1.26
N ALA A 261 17.86 -13.05 -1.04
CA ALA A 261 16.87 -13.30 -2.09
C ALA A 261 16.60 -12.06 -2.98
N ILE A 262 17.00 -10.86 -2.56
CA ILE A 262 16.89 -9.66 -3.38
C ILE A 262 17.78 -9.82 -4.62
N PRO A 263 17.24 -9.72 -5.85
CA PRO A 263 18.03 -9.87 -7.06
C PRO A 263 19.16 -8.84 -7.13
N LYS A 264 20.41 -9.30 -7.11
CA LYS A 264 21.60 -8.44 -7.19
C LYS A 264 22.19 -8.48 -8.60
N GLY A 265 21.60 -7.74 -9.55
CA GLY A 265 22.26 -7.47 -10.85
C GLY A 265 22.38 -8.66 -11.81
N ALA A 266 23.54 -8.84 -12.46
CA ALA A 266 23.71 -9.59 -13.66
C ALA A 266 23.34 -11.08 -13.60
N LYS A 267 22.62 -11.53 -14.64
CA LYS A 267 22.36 -12.93 -14.91
C LYS A 267 23.71 -13.66 -15.17
N CYS A 268 24.11 -14.54 -14.26
CA CYS A 268 25.26 -15.41 -14.44
C CYS A 268 24.93 -16.60 -15.36
N ALA A 269 24.30 -16.38 -16.49
CA ALA A 269 24.13 -17.42 -17.49
C ALA A 269 25.03 -17.14 -18.69
N PRO A 270 25.76 -18.15 -19.22
CA PRO A 270 26.49 -17.98 -20.45
C PRO A 270 25.51 -17.51 -21.51
N ASN A 271 25.94 -16.54 -22.30
CA ASN A 271 25.22 -16.06 -23.48
C ASN A 271 25.05 -17.27 -24.42
N ARG A 272 23.95 -18.03 -24.27
CA ARG A 272 23.62 -19.08 -25.23
C ARG A 272 23.42 -18.36 -26.53
N ALA A 273 24.35 -18.55 -27.44
CA ALA A 273 24.22 -18.05 -28.80
C ALA A 273 22.84 -18.45 -29.28
N LYS A 274 22.10 -17.49 -29.84
CA LYS A 274 20.82 -17.75 -30.48
C LYS A 274 21.08 -18.74 -31.60
N SER A 275 20.87 -20.02 -31.34
CA SER A 275 21.13 -21.11 -32.29
C SER A 275 19.80 -21.82 -32.52
N GLY A 276 19.39 -21.89 -33.79
CA GLY A 276 18.18 -22.58 -34.19
C GLY A 276 17.23 -21.71 -35.02
N GLU A 277 16.16 -22.33 -35.52
CA GLU A 277 15.06 -21.63 -36.17
C GLU A 277 14.27 -20.80 -35.16
N VAL A 278 13.79 -19.65 -35.63
CA VAL A 278 12.91 -18.77 -34.84
C VAL A 278 11.63 -19.53 -34.51
N LEU A 279 11.32 -19.64 -33.20
CA LEU A 279 10.12 -20.31 -32.73
C LEU A 279 8.87 -19.46 -32.95
N VAL A 280 8.96 -18.16 -32.66
CA VAL A 280 7.89 -17.18 -32.85
C VAL A 280 8.50 -15.93 -33.48
N ARG A 281 7.93 -15.47 -34.57
CA ARG A 281 8.29 -14.20 -35.22
C ARG A 281 7.08 -13.28 -35.21
N ALA A 282 7.23 -12.13 -34.60
CA ALA A 282 6.29 -11.01 -34.73
C ALA A 282 6.96 -9.96 -35.63
N GLU A 283 6.34 -9.61 -36.76
CA GLU A 283 6.90 -8.67 -37.71
C GLU A 283 5.97 -7.49 -37.93
N ARG A 284 6.45 -6.27 -37.58
CA ARG A 284 5.72 -4.99 -37.69
C ARG A 284 4.32 -5.01 -37.15
N VAL A 285 4.14 -5.69 -35.99
CA VAL A 285 2.83 -5.82 -35.36
C VAL A 285 2.37 -4.45 -34.87
N SER A 286 1.13 -4.08 -35.22
CA SER A 286 0.50 -2.85 -34.79
C SER A 286 -0.93 -3.14 -34.29
N THR A 287 -1.28 -2.64 -33.10
CA THR A 287 -2.64 -2.75 -32.53
C THR A 287 -3.08 -1.38 -32.05
N TRP A 288 -4.17 -0.89 -32.61
CA TRP A 288 -4.69 0.44 -32.31
C TRP A 288 -6.13 0.32 -31.79
N PHE A 289 -6.45 1.11 -30.77
CA PHE A 289 -7.79 1.21 -30.20
C PHE A 289 -8.37 2.61 -30.46
N ASN A 290 -9.61 2.67 -30.85
CA ASN A 290 -10.34 3.93 -30.99
C ASN A 290 -11.13 4.20 -29.74
N ASP A 291 -10.86 5.32 -29.07
CA ASP A 291 -11.64 5.82 -27.94
C ASP A 291 -12.75 6.75 -28.49
N TYR A 292 -13.98 6.34 -28.28
CA TYR A 292 -15.21 7.06 -28.66
C TYR A 292 -15.83 7.85 -27.52
N SER A 293 -15.18 7.94 -26.36
CA SER A 293 -15.71 8.61 -25.17
C SER A 293 -15.74 10.14 -25.26
N SER A 294 -15.06 10.72 -26.26
CA SER A 294 -15.05 12.16 -26.56
C SER A 294 -15.68 12.47 -27.91
N HIS A 295 -16.13 13.72 -28.13
CA HIS A 295 -16.65 14.17 -29.43
C HIS A 295 -15.65 14.06 -30.59
N LYS A 296 -14.39 13.77 -30.30
CA LYS A 296 -13.34 13.46 -31.27
C LYS A 296 -12.82 12.06 -30.98
N VAL A 297 -12.88 11.18 -31.96
CA VAL A 297 -12.26 9.85 -31.89
C VAL A 297 -10.76 10.02 -31.65
N GLN A 298 -10.28 9.54 -30.53
CA GLN A 298 -8.84 9.47 -30.23
C GLN A 298 -8.37 8.05 -30.48
N THR A 299 -7.37 7.89 -31.37
CA THR A 299 -6.75 6.59 -31.63
C THR A 299 -5.56 6.40 -30.72
N VAL A 300 -5.63 5.40 -29.85
CA VAL A 300 -4.53 4.95 -29.00
C VAL A 300 -3.76 3.85 -29.74
N LYS A 301 -2.51 4.13 -30.09
CA LYS A 301 -1.60 3.16 -30.72
C LYS A 301 -0.92 2.34 -29.62
N ALA A 302 -1.61 1.31 -29.11
CA ALA A 302 -1.12 0.50 -28.01
C ALA A 302 0.14 -0.31 -28.38
N VAL A 303 0.16 -0.84 -29.60
CA VAL A 303 1.34 -1.46 -30.20
C VAL A 303 1.56 -0.80 -31.57
N ASN A 304 2.79 -0.36 -31.85
CA ASN A 304 3.09 0.34 -33.10
C ASN A 304 4.40 -0.14 -33.70
N ASN A 305 4.29 -0.91 -34.79
CA ASN A 305 5.42 -1.40 -35.59
C ASN A 305 6.48 -2.19 -34.77
N VAL A 306 6.02 -3.08 -33.89
CA VAL A 306 6.90 -3.91 -33.05
C VAL A 306 7.34 -5.15 -33.82
N THR A 307 8.65 -5.39 -33.87
CA THR A 307 9.25 -6.60 -34.46
C THR A 307 10.08 -7.29 -33.37
N LEU A 308 9.86 -8.59 -33.17
CA LEU A 308 10.63 -9.41 -32.24
C LEU A 308 10.63 -10.87 -32.67
N ASP A 309 11.73 -11.57 -32.37
CA ASP A 309 11.88 -13.01 -32.55
C ASP A 309 12.09 -13.69 -31.19
N ILE A 310 11.49 -14.86 -31.02
CA ILE A 310 11.70 -15.73 -29.85
C ILE A 310 12.29 -17.04 -30.33
N PHE A 311 13.38 -17.46 -29.71
CA PHE A 311 14.08 -18.69 -30.02
C PHE A 311 13.75 -19.81 -29.03
N PRO A 312 13.88 -21.09 -29.38
CA PRO A 312 13.70 -22.21 -28.48
C PRO A 312 14.60 -22.09 -27.23
N GLY A 313 13.97 -22.21 -26.04
CA GLY A 313 14.68 -22.10 -24.75
C GLY A 313 15.12 -20.67 -24.36
N GLU A 314 14.71 -19.65 -25.10
CA GLU A 314 14.95 -18.24 -24.78
C GLU A 314 13.89 -17.73 -23.80
N ILE A 315 14.32 -16.87 -22.88
CA ILE A 315 13.44 -16.03 -22.06
C ILE A 315 13.58 -14.61 -22.57
N LEU A 316 12.54 -14.11 -23.22
CA LEU A 316 12.46 -12.72 -23.70
C LEU A 316 11.69 -11.88 -22.68
N GLY A 317 12.33 -10.86 -22.11
CA GLY A 317 11.68 -9.89 -21.24
C GLY A 317 11.03 -8.76 -22.06
N LEU A 318 9.74 -8.50 -21.85
CA LEU A 318 9.06 -7.30 -22.32
C LEU A 318 8.89 -6.34 -21.15
N VAL A 319 9.37 -5.11 -21.28
CA VAL A 319 9.37 -4.10 -20.21
C VAL A 319 8.76 -2.81 -20.74
N GLY A 320 7.98 -2.13 -19.92
CA GLY A 320 7.36 -0.85 -20.28
C GLY A 320 6.52 -0.29 -19.15
N GLU A 321 6.07 0.95 -19.32
CA GLU A 321 5.09 1.57 -18.43
C GLU A 321 3.68 1.06 -18.77
N SER A 322 2.80 1.02 -17.75
CA SER A 322 1.39 0.60 -17.89
C SER A 322 0.49 1.73 -18.37
#